data_3ee03b94dad657cb4a4c68a19d4322f6
#
_entry.id   3ee03b94dad657cb4a4c68a19d4322f6
#
_cell.length_a   1.000
_cell.length_b   1.000
_cell.length_c   1.000
_cell.angle_alpha   90.00
_cell.angle_beta   90.00
_cell.angle_gamma   90.00
#
_symmetry.space_group_name_H-M   'P 1'
#
loop_
_entity.id
_entity.type
_entity.pdbx_description
1 polymer ?
#
loop_
_entity_poly.entity_id
_entity_poly.type
_entity_poly.pdbx_seq_one_letter_code
_entity_poly.pdbx_strand_id
1 'polypeptide(L)'
;MTAGKLSETPAMYVEERMYRLKIGSAPEYFRNYQELGMQVQLKHLPHMVGYYVTEIGGLNTVVHMWAYDSLDQRDRCRAAMQADADWQAYLAKSRPLMETQESRVMKCAPFFVERLKTMLAAVK
;
A
#
# COMPACT_ATOMS: atom_id res chain seq x y z
N MET A 1 -27.33 13.45 17.99
CA MET A 1 -26.00 13.69 17.38
C MET A 1 -26.08 14.94 16.53
N THR A 2 -25.12 15.82 16.68
CA THR A 2 -25.06 17.06 15.93
C THR A 2 -24.27 16.87 14.63
N ALA A 3 -24.44 17.80 13.69
CA ALA A 3 -23.65 17.81 12.47
C ALA A 3 -22.14 17.91 12.77
N GLY A 4 -21.78 18.63 13.85
CA GLY A 4 -20.39 18.75 14.27
C GLY A 4 -19.75 17.40 14.60
N LYS A 5 -20.51 16.49 15.25
CA LYS A 5 -19.99 15.15 15.56
C LYS A 5 -19.77 14.32 14.31
N LEU A 6 -20.60 14.46 13.30
CA LEU A 6 -20.42 13.75 12.03
C LEU A 6 -19.18 14.25 11.29
N SER A 7 -18.94 15.59 11.32
CA SER A 7 -17.76 16.16 10.69
C SER A 7 -16.47 15.85 11.45
N GLU A 8 -16.58 15.49 12.74
CA GLU A 8 -15.44 15.12 13.59
C GLU A 8 -15.04 13.65 13.46
N THR A 9 -15.82 12.83 12.73
CA THR A 9 -15.47 11.43 12.51
C THR A 9 -14.09 11.36 11.83
N PRO A 10 -13.11 10.66 12.46
CA PRO A 10 -11.78 10.56 11.87
C PRO A 10 -11.85 9.97 10.47
N ALA A 11 -11.19 10.61 9.52
CA ALA A 11 -11.07 10.09 8.17
C ALA A 11 -9.92 9.09 8.11
N MET A 12 -10.04 8.13 7.20
CA MET A 12 -8.92 7.29 6.80
C MET A 12 -8.80 7.33 5.28
N TYR A 13 -7.59 7.15 4.81
CA TYR A 13 -7.29 7.13 3.39
C TYR A 13 -6.63 5.80 3.04
N VAL A 14 -6.96 5.27 1.88
CA VAL A 14 -6.35 4.04 1.38
C VAL A 14 -5.74 4.34 0.02
N GLU A 15 -4.46 4.11 -0.08
CA GLU A 15 -3.75 4.22 -1.34
C GLU A 15 -3.75 2.85 -2.02
N GLU A 16 -4.26 2.80 -3.24
CA GLU A 16 -4.21 1.62 -4.09
C GLU A 16 -3.12 1.84 -5.12
N ARG A 17 -2.15 0.93 -5.17
CA ARG A 17 -1.05 1.00 -6.10
C ARG A 17 -1.13 -0.20 -7.04
N MET A 18 -1.04 0.06 -8.34
CA MET A 18 -1.16 -0.96 -9.38
C MET A 18 0.10 -0.94 -10.24
N TYR A 19 0.76 -2.08 -10.32
CA TYR A 19 1.96 -2.25 -11.13
C TYR A 19 1.71 -3.29 -12.20
N ARG A 20 2.01 -2.94 -13.44
CA ARG A 20 2.04 -3.95 -14.49
C ARG A 20 3.47 -4.45 -14.61
N LEU A 21 3.63 -5.77 -14.49
CA LEU A 21 4.93 -6.42 -14.54
C LEU A 21 5.20 -6.96 -15.94
N LYS A 22 6.46 -7.19 -16.25
CA LYS A 22 6.86 -7.90 -17.45
C LYS A 22 6.34 -9.33 -17.39
N ILE A 23 6.00 -9.89 -18.54
CA ILE A 23 5.46 -11.24 -18.64
C ILE A 23 6.40 -12.23 -17.96
N GLY A 24 5.83 -13.04 -17.07
CA GLY A 24 6.58 -14.10 -16.37
C GLY A 24 7.39 -13.63 -15.17
N SER A 25 7.37 -12.34 -14.82
CA SER A 25 8.21 -11.83 -13.74
C SER A 25 7.55 -11.80 -12.36
N ALA A 26 6.26 -12.16 -12.25
CA ALA A 26 5.59 -12.12 -10.96
C ALA A 26 6.26 -12.99 -9.88
N PRO A 27 6.69 -14.23 -10.16
CA PRO A 27 7.38 -15.01 -9.12
C PRO A 27 8.64 -14.34 -8.60
N GLU A 28 9.45 -13.77 -9.49
CA GLU A 28 10.66 -13.05 -9.07
C GLU A 28 10.32 -11.79 -8.29
N TYR A 29 9.31 -11.05 -8.73
CA TYR A 29 8.83 -9.86 -8.04
C TYR A 29 8.43 -10.19 -6.60
N PHE A 30 7.61 -11.23 -6.40
CA PHE A 30 7.15 -11.62 -5.07
C PHE A 30 8.29 -12.14 -4.20
N ARG A 31 9.23 -12.89 -4.76
CA ARG A 31 10.39 -13.35 -4.01
C ARG A 31 11.24 -12.17 -3.53
N ASN A 32 11.54 -11.24 -4.43
CA ASN A 32 12.31 -10.04 -4.06
C ASN A 32 11.59 -9.22 -3.00
N TYR A 33 10.27 -9.07 -3.14
CA TYR A 33 9.49 -8.32 -2.17
C TYR A 33 9.52 -8.99 -0.80
N GLN A 34 9.26 -10.28 -0.75
CA GLN A 34 9.21 -11.01 0.52
C GLN A 34 10.58 -11.02 1.22
N GLU A 35 11.65 -11.15 0.47
CA GLU A 35 13.00 -11.24 1.04
C GLU A 35 13.59 -9.88 1.38
N LEU A 36 13.33 -8.85 0.59
CA LEU A 36 14.03 -7.57 0.69
C LEU A 36 13.12 -6.38 0.95
N GLY A 37 11.91 -6.38 0.40
CA GLY A 37 11.06 -5.20 0.41
C GLY A 37 10.06 -5.14 1.55
N MET A 38 9.43 -6.27 1.87
CA MET A 38 8.29 -6.29 2.79
C MET A 38 8.64 -5.75 4.17
N GLN A 39 9.74 -6.19 4.72
CA GLN A 39 10.13 -5.81 6.08
C GLN A 39 10.43 -4.32 6.18
N VAL A 40 11.16 -3.76 5.22
CA VAL A 40 11.46 -2.34 5.23
C VAL A 40 10.23 -1.50 4.91
N GLN A 41 9.36 -1.97 4.01
CA GLN A 41 8.12 -1.26 3.70
C GLN A 41 7.21 -1.21 4.93
N LEU A 42 7.03 -2.33 5.64
CA LEU A 42 6.22 -2.38 6.85
C LEU A 42 6.80 -1.55 7.99
N LYS A 43 8.10 -1.33 8.00
CA LYS A 43 8.74 -0.44 8.97
C LYS A 43 8.25 1.00 8.82
N HIS A 44 8.00 1.43 7.60
CA HIS A 44 7.61 2.81 7.29
C HIS A 44 6.11 2.97 7.03
N LEU A 45 5.48 1.96 6.42
CA LEU A 45 4.06 1.97 6.08
C LEU A 45 3.37 0.88 6.89
N PRO A 46 2.88 1.20 8.10
CA PRO A 46 2.47 0.17 9.06
C PRO A 46 1.18 -0.57 8.71
N HIS A 47 0.34 -0.03 7.81
CA HIS A 47 -0.99 -0.55 7.57
C HIS A 47 -1.17 -1.08 6.15
N MET A 48 -0.66 -2.29 5.91
CA MET A 48 -0.92 -3.01 4.66
C MET A 48 -2.37 -3.50 4.68
N VAL A 49 -3.18 -3.05 3.72
CA VAL A 49 -4.57 -3.47 3.60
C VAL A 49 -4.70 -4.72 2.74
N GLY A 50 -3.87 -4.87 1.73
CA GLY A 50 -3.90 -6.04 0.88
C GLY A 50 -2.76 -6.06 -0.12
N TYR A 51 -2.50 -7.24 -0.69
CA TYR A 51 -1.46 -7.42 -1.69
C TYR A 51 -1.87 -8.57 -2.60
N TYR A 52 -2.13 -8.27 -3.87
CA TYR A 52 -2.77 -9.21 -4.78
C TYR A 52 -2.07 -9.25 -6.14
N VAL A 53 -2.26 -10.36 -6.85
CA VAL A 53 -1.88 -10.47 -8.26
C VAL A 53 -3.11 -10.92 -9.04
N THR A 54 -3.30 -10.42 -10.25
CA THR A 54 -4.45 -10.77 -11.06
C THR A 54 -4.38 -12.25 -11.47
N GLU A 55 -5.41 -13.00 -11.13
CA GLU A 55 -5.57 -14.40 -11.54
C GLU A 55 -6.28 -14.49 -12.89
N ILE A 56 -7.39 -13.75 -13.03
CA ILE A 56 -8.20 -13.70 -14.25
C ILE A 56 -8.41 -12.24 -14.60
N GLY A 57 -8.10 -11.86 -15.84
CA GLY A 57 -8.20 -10.49 -16.30
C GLY A 57 -6.86 -9.97 -16.80
N GLY A 58 -6.50 -8.74 -16.46
CA GLY A 58 -5.22 -8.16 -16.86
C GLY A 58 -4.06 -8.84 -16.15
N LEU A 59 -3.49 -9.86 -16.79
CA LEU A 59 -2.42 -10.66 -16.21
C LEU A 59 -1.17 -9.82 -15.94
N ASN A 60 -0.32 -10.32 -15.03
CA ASN A 60 0.93 -9.68 -14.62
C ASN A 60 0.71 -8.34 -13.93
N THR A 61 -0.48 -8.11 -13.39
CA THR A 61 -0.80 -6.89 -12.65
C THR A 61 -0.81 -7.20 -11.15
N VAL A 62 -0.04 -6.41 -10.41
CA VAL A 62 0.02 -6.50 -8.94
C VAL A 62 -0.73 -5.29 -8.39
N VAL A 63 -1.58 -5.54 -7.38
CA VAL A 63 -2.33 -4.49 -6.69
C VAL A 63 -2.04 -4.61 -5.21
N HIS A 64 -1.60 -3.52 -4.60
CA HIS A 64 -1.46 -3.49 -3.14
C HIS A 64 -2.01 -2.19 -2.58
N MET A 65 -2.44 -2.24 -1.33
CA MET A 65 -3.17 -1.14 -0.71
C MET A 65 -2.62 -0.85 0.67
N TRP A 66 -2.58 0.43 1.02
CA TRP A 66 -2.01 0.93 2.26
C TRP A 66 -2.95 1.96 2.88
N ALA A 67 -3.21 1.84 4.19
CA ALA A 67 -4.08 2.76 4.90
C ALA A 67 -3.29 3.79 5.71
N TYR A 68 -3.85 5.01 5.78
CA TYR A 68 -3.25 6.12 6.51
C TYR A 68 -4.34 6.90 7.24
N ASP A 69 -3.97 7.48 8.38
CA ASP A 69 -4.90 8.33 9.14
C ASP A 69 -5.10 9.70 8.47
N SER A 70 -4.13 10.14 7.68
CA SER A 70 -4.18 11.44 7.00
C SER A 70 -3.26 11.42 5.79
N LEU A 71 -3.45 12.39 4.89
CA LEU A 71 -2.54 12.59 3.76
C LEU A 71 -1.16 13.03 4.23
N ASP A 72 -1.09 13.81 5.31
CA ASP A 72 0.20 14.20 5.90
C ASP A 72 0.96 12.99 6.43
N GLN A 73 0.27 12.07 7.11
CA GLN A 73 0.90 10.83 7.56
C GLN A 73 1.46 10.05 6.38
N ARG A 74 0.66 9.91 5.31
CA ARG A 74 1.12 9.23 4.10
C ARG A 74 2.41 9.85 3.57
N ASP A 75 2.44 11.17 3.46
CA ASP A 75 3.59 11.86 2.88
C ASP A 75 4.83 11.68 3.75
N ARG A 76 4.68 11.78 5.07
CA ARG A 76 5.80 11.57 5.99
C ARG A 76 6.32 10.12 5.93
N CYS A 77 5.42 9.16 5.96
CA CYS A 77 5.81 7.74 5.91
C CYS A 77 6.52 7.41 4.60
N ARG A 78 6.00 7.90 3.48
CA ARG A 78 6.62 7.64 2.18
C ARG A 78 7.97 8.34 2.04
N ALA A 79 8.09 9.56 2.55
CA ALA A 79 9.37 10.26 2.52
C ALA A 79 10.43 9.51 3.33
N ALA A 80 10.08 9.02 4.51
CA ALA A 80 11.00 8.22 5.34
C ALA A 80 11.40 6.93 4.63
N MET A 81 10.44 6.26 3.98
CA MET A 81 10.72 5.03 3.22
C MET A 81 11.66 5.31 2.06
N GLN A 82 11.43 6.38 1.31
CA GLN A 82 12.28 6.72 0.17
C GLN A 82 13.72 7.06 0.59
N ALA A 83 13.89 7.55 1.81
CA ALA A 83 15.21 7.86 2.35
C ALA A 83 15.95 6.63 2.90
N ASP A 84 15.27 5.49 3.02
CA ASP A 84 15.85 4.27 3.57
C ASP A 84 16.69 3.55 2.51
N ALA A 85 17.97 3.31 2.81
CA ALA A 85 18.88 2.66 1.88
C ALA A 85 18.44 1.23 1.52
N ASP A 86 17.82 0.52 2.47
CA ASP A 86 17.34 -0.83 2.21
C ASP A 86 16.15 -0.82 1.24
N TRP A 87 15.30 0.21 1.33
CA TRP A 87 14.21 0.38 0.37
C TRP A 87 14.76 0.66 -1.04
N GLN A 88 15.77 1.51 -1.14
CA GLN A 88 16.38 1.82 -2.44
C GLN A 88 17.05 0.58 -3.04
N ALA A 89 17.67 -0.26 -2.22
CA ALA A 89 18.27 -1.51 -2.68
C ALA A 89 17.20 -2.47 -3.24
N TYR A 90 16.05 -2.58 -2.55
CA TYR A 90 14.93 -3.36 -3.05
C TYR A 90 14.42 -2.81 -4.37
N LEU A 91 14.22 -1.50 -4.46
CA LEU A 91 13.72 -0.87 -5.69
C LEU A 91 14.62 -1.12 -6.89
N ALA A 92 15.94 -1.16 -6.67
CA ALA A 92 16.88 -1.46 -7.74
C ALA A 92 16.64 -2.85 -8.35
N LYS A 93 16.09 -3.78 -7.57
CA LYS A 93 15.75 -5.13 -8.06
C LYS A 93 14.34 -5.23 -8.61
N SER A 94 13.39 -4.46 -8.07
CA SER A 94 12.00 -4.57 -8.48
C SER A 94 11.65 -3.72 -9.70
N ARG A 95 12.24 -2.52 -9.83
CA ARG A 95 11.94 -1.63 -10.95
C ARG A 95 12.18 -2.25 -12.34
N PRO A 96 13.24 -3.01 -12.57
CA PRO A 96 13.43 -3.65 -13.87
C PRO A 96 12.34 -4.63 -14.27
N LEU A 97 11.56 -5.12 -13.31
CA LEU A 97 10.47 -6.07 -13.55
C LEU A 97 9.15 -5.38 -13.87
N MET A 98 9.06 -4.06 -13.67
CA MET A 98 7.83 -3.30 -13.83
C MET A 98 7.79 -2.57 -15.17
N GLU A 99 6.62 -2.59 -15.81
CA GLU A 99 6.38 -1.83 -17.04
C GLU A 99 5.67 -0.51 -16.75
N THR A 100 4.64 -0.54 -15.90
CA THR A 100 3.86 0.66 -15.57
C THR A 100 3.54 0.68 -14.10
N GLN A 101 3.28 1.88 -13.58
CA GLN A 101 2.80 2.13 -12.23
C GLN A 101 1.64 3.09 -12.28
N GLU A 102 0.62 2.80 -11.50
CA GLU A 102 -0.47 3.73 -11.22
C GLU A 102 -0.72 3.73 -9.72
N SER A 103 -1.19 4.85 -9.20
CA SER A 103 -1.68 4.87 -7.84
C SER A 103 -2.84 5.84 -7.72
N ARG A 104 -3.71 5.56 -6.76
CA ARG A 104 -4.77 6.49 -6.39
C ARG A 104 -4.97 6.43 -4.89
N VAL A 105 -5.31 7.57 -4.31
CA VAL A 105 -5.62 7.67 -2.89
C VAL A 105 -7.11 7.90 -2.76
N MET A 106 -7.76 7.03 -2.00
CA MET A 106 -9.19 7.05 -1.80
C MET A 106 -9.49 7.42 -0.36
N LYS A 107 -10.52 8.22 -0.15
CA LYS A 107 -11.00 8.50 1.20
C LYS A 107 -11.95 7.36 1.60
N CYS A 108 -11.71 6.80 2.77
CA CYS A 108 -12.55 5.74 3.29
C CYS A 108 -13.97 6.25 3.52
N ALA A 109 -14.97 5.47 3.09
CA ALA A 109 -16.35 5.82 3.38
C ALA A 109 -16.55 5.91 4.90
N PRO A 110 -17.29 6.91 5.41
CA PRO A 110 -17.40 7.12 6.87
C PRO A 110 -17.88 5.88 7.62
N PHE A 111 -18.82 5.14 7.06
CA PHE A 111 -19.35 3.92 7.70
C PHE A 111 -18.39 2.75 7.69
N PHE A 112 -17.28 2.84 6.94
CA PHE A 112 -16.29 1.77 6.83
C PHE A 112 -15.05 2.02 7.70
N VAL A 113 -14.85 3.23 8.21
CA VAL A 113 -13.64 3.59 8.96
C VAL A 113 -13.41 2.65 10.16
N GLU A 114 -14.44 2.43 10.97
CA GLU A 114 -14.29 1.58 12.16
C GLU A 114 -14.05 0.11 11.80
N ARG A 115 -14.66 -0.37 10.73
CA ARG A 115 -14.40 -1.74 10.25
C ARG A 115 -12.96 -1.90 9.81
N LEU A 116 -12.45 -0.93 9.06
CA LEU A 116 -11.07 -0.96 8.59
C LEU A 116 -10.10 -0.92 9.78
N LYS A 117 -10.34 -0.04 10.75
CA LYS A 117 -9.50 0.02 11.95
C LYS A 117 -9.47 -1.30 12.70
N THR A 118 -10.62 -1.95 12.83
CA THR A 118 -10.71 -3.25 13.49
C THR A 118 -9.90 -4.31 12.76
N MET A 119 -10.00 -4.35 11.43
CA MET A 119 -9.23 -5.29 10.63
C MET A 119 -7.72 -5.04 10.76
N LEU A 120 -7.31 -3.78 10.74
CA LEU A 120 -5.90 -3.42 10.86
C LEU A 120 -5.34 -3.74 12.24
N ALA A 121 -6.14 -3.56 13.29
CA ALA A 121 -5.73 -3.87 14.66
C ALA A 121 -5.54 -5.36 14.90
N ALA A 122 -6.16 -6.22 14.11
CA ALA A 122 -6.05 -7.67 14.23
C ALA A 122 -4.73 -8.21 13.64
N VAL A 123 -4.03 -7.42 12.85
CA VAL A 123 -2.76 -7.81 12.23
C VAL A 123 -1.64 -7.61 13.24
N LYS A 124 -0.81 -8.61 13.39
CA LYS A 124 0.31 -8.57 14.34
C LYS A 124 1.65 -8.64 13.62
#